data_17b4d923ee4ba82a151117c6abc0643a
#
_entry.id   17b4d923ee4ba82a151117c6abc0643a
#
_cell.length_a   1.000
_cell.length_b   1.000
_cell.length_c   1.000
_cell.angle_alpha   90.00
_cell.angle_beta   90.00
_cell.angle_gamma   90.00
#
_symmetry.space_group_name_H-M   'P 1'
#
loop_
_entity.id
_entity.type
_entity.pdbx_description
1 polymer ?
#
loop_
_entity_poly.entity_id
_entity_poly.type
_entity_poly.pdbx_seq_one_letter_code
_entity_poly.pdbx_strand_id
1 'polypeptide(L)'
;SHQRSLSYGLCPGARPDFSPLARNDLNLLIERNRLLHLHAVPAMETLYQQIVNTHNMVILTDATGVIVHSLGDDDFLEKANKVALQPGVAWSEESRGTNAIGTAIAEKAPALVHADQHYLAANHFLTCSAAPITDHQGNVVGVLDVSGDQRSFHKHTMALVRMSALMIENQLFSATFEEAVTLHFHARPEFIGTLMEGIASFTPGGRFLSANRNGLFQLGLSFNALQSHTFSSLFGMPVSAIYDHYRTAAPGLLNLCLPSGVRVFGRAQLRLSREVQAISTGGERPAAHPAAAAAAAPSPSQAGHNARRLSGLRYLNTGDPQMEQLINKVN
;
A
#
# COMPACT_ATOMS: atom_id res chain seq x y z
N SER A 1 18.99 -5.69 -19.30
CA SER A 1 18.61 -4.28 -19.43
C SER A 1 19.56 -3.48 -20.33
N HIS A 2 20.90 -3.60 -20.26
CA HIS A 2 21.83 -2.87 -21.16
C HIS A 2 21.52 -3.08 -22.66
N GLN A 3 21.15 -4.29 -23.10
CA GLN A 3 20.74 -4.54 -24.48
C GLN A 3 19.51 -3.74 -24.89
N ARG A 4 18.51 -3.57 -23.98
CA ARG A 4 17.35 -2.71 -24.20
C ARG A 4 17.77 -1.25 -24.33
N SER A 5 18.70 -0.77 -23.49
CA SER A 5 19.23 0.60 -23.58
C SER A 5 19.88 0.89 -24.94
N LEU A 6 20.63 -0.07 -25.47
CA LEU A 6 21.19 0.03 -26.82
C LEU A 6 20.10 0.06 -27.90
N SER A 7 19.04 -0.75 -27.78
CA SER A 7 17.93 -0.78 -28.74
C SER A 7 17.11 0.53 -28.75
N TYR A 8 17.12 1.28 -27.66
CA TYR A 8 16.52 2.63 -27.59
C TYR A 8 17.42 3.72 -28.21
N GLY A 9 18.61 3.36 -28.71
CA GLY A 9 19.54 4.31 -29.32
C GLY A 9 20.27 5.23 -28.32
N LEU A 10 20.27 4.88 -27.03
CA LEU A 10 20.96 5.66 -26.01
C LEU A 10 22.46 5.49 -26.09
N CYS A 11 23.21 6.57 -25.78
CA CYS A 11 24.66 6.56 -25.65
C CYS A 11 25.06 6.71 -24.18
N PRO A 12 26.02 5.92 -23.62
CA PRO A 12 26.42 5.99 -22.22
C PRO A 12 26.90 7.38 -21.77
N GLY A 13 27.49 8.15 -22.66
CA GLY A 13 27.94 9.54 -22.42
C GLY A 13 26.90 10.61 -22.70
N ALA A 14 25.68 10.25 -23.09
CA ALA A 14 24.63 11.21 -23.36
C ALA A 14 24.23 11.97 -22.10
N ARG A 15 23.91 13.24 -22.26
CA ARG A 15 23.22 14.02 -21.22
C ARG A 15 21.72 13.75 -21.38
N PRO A 16 21.09 13.19 -20.35
CA PRO A 16 19.65 12.96 -20.40
C PRO A 16 18.89 14.30 -20.45
N ASP A 17 17.66 14.26 -20.97
CA ASP A 17 16.76 15.40 -20.88
C ASP A 17 16.40 15.62 -19.40
N PHE A 18 16.67 16.82 -18.90
CA PHE A 18 16.43 17.23 -17.52
C PHE A 18 15.11 18.00 -17.36
N SER A 19 14.33 18.14 -18.43
CA SER A 19 13.10 18.92 -18.40
C SER A 19 12.03 18.19 -17.55
N PRO A 20 11.67 18.72 -16.36
CA PRO A 20 10.54 18.18 -15.62
C PRO A 20 9.24 18.55 -16.34
N LEU A 21 8.20 17.78 -16.10
CA LEU A 21 6.83 18.14 -16.48
C LEU A 21 6.47 19.54 -15.96
N ALA A 22 5.69 20.28 -16.72
CA ALA A 22 5.11 21.53 -16.22
C ALA A 22 4.30 21.26 -14.95
N ARG A 23 4.27 22.23 -14.03
CA ARG A 23 3.61 22.07 -12.72
C ARG A 23 2.16 21.60 -12.83
N ASN A 24 1.43 22.09 -13.83
CA ASN A 24 0.04 21.67 -14.04
C ASN A 24 -0.05 20.20 -14.49
N ASP A 25 0.86 19.75 -15.36
CA ASP A 25 0.88 18.39 -15.86
C ASP A 25 1.29 17.41 -14.75
N LEU A 26 2.25 17.80 -13.89
CA LEU A 26 2.62 17.03 -12.71
C LEU A 26 1.43 16.89 -11.74
N ASN A 27 0.71 17.98 -11.47
CA ASN A 27 -0.47 17.93 -10.61
C ASN A 27 -1.56 17.01 -11.18
N LEU A 28 -1.80 17.06 -12.50
CA LEU A 28 -2.73 16.15 -13.17
C LEU A 28 -2.26 14.69 -13.08
N LEU A 29 -0.97 14.44 -13.19
CA LEU A 29 -0.40 13.10 -13.04
C LEU A 29 -0.58 12.58 -11.62
N ILE A 30 -0.33 13.39 -10.60
CA ILE A 30 -0.54 13.05 -9.18
C ILE A 30 -2.03 12.74 -8.93
N GLU A 31 -2.94 13.57 -9.49
CA GLU A 31 -4.38 13.32 -9.32
C GLU A 31 -4.84 12.01 -10.00
N ARG A 32 -4.31 11.69 -11.18
CA ARG A 32 -4.57 10.40 -11.85
C ARG A 32 -4.06 9.21 -11.02
N ASN A 33 -2.97 9.40 -10.28
CA ASN A 33 -2.36 8.40 -9.40
C ASN A 33 -2.74 8.60 -7.93
N ARG A 34 -3.85 9.31 -7.66
CA ARG A 34 -4.26 9.72 -6.31
C ARG A 34 -4.33 8.55 -5.33
N LEU A 35 -4.89 7.42 -5.74
CA LEU A 35 -5.02 6.26 -4.86
C LEU A 35 -3.64 5.71 -4.48
N LEU A 36 -2.73 5.55 -5.46
CA LEU A 36 -1.36 5.15 -5.21
C LEU A 36 -0.65 6.14 -4.27
N HIS A 37 -0.73 7.43 -4.57
CA HIS A 37 -0.10 8.49 -3.79
C HIS A 37 -0.59 8.50 -2.33
N LEU A 38 -1.91 8.41 -2.12
CA LEU A 38 -2.53 8.41 -0.79
C LEU A 38 -2.01 7.27 0.11
N HIS A 39 -1.83 6.08 -0.47
CA HIS A 39 -1.40 4.90 0.29
C HIS A 39 0.13 4.74 0.32
N ALA A 40 0.85 5.29 -0.64
CA ALA A 40 2.31 5.18 -0.68
C ALA A 40 3.00 6.18 0.25
N VAL A 41 2.52 7.42 0.36
CA VAL A 41 3.19 8.48 1.12
C VAL A 41 3.44 8.09 2.59
N PRO A 42 2.47 7.56 3.37
CA PRO A 42 2.73 7.15 4.74
C PRO A 42 3.75 6.01 4.87
N ALA A 43 3.76 5.08 3.89
CA ALA A 43 4.75 4.01 3.85
C ALA A 43 6.15 4.53 3.51
N MET A 44 6.24 5.53 2.61
CA MET A 44 7.50 6.22 2.27
C MET A 44 8.05 6.98 3.48
N GLU A 45 7.22 7.70 4.22
CA GLU A 45 7.63 8.40 5.44
C GLU A 45 8.18 7.42 6.47
N THR A 46 7.51 6.28 6.67
CA THR A 46 7.97 5.22 7.57
C THR A 46 9.30 4.64 7.09
N LEU A 47 9.44 4.36 5.79
CA LEU A 47 10.68 3.87 5.20
C LEU A 47 11.81 4.90 5.35
N TYR A 48 11.54 6.18 5.08
CA TYR A 48 12.52 7.25 5.21
C TYR A 48 13.04 7.38 6.65
N GLN A 49 12.17 7.29 7.66
CA GLN A 49 12.57 7.28 9.06
C GLN A 49 13.58 6.18 9.41
N GLN A 50 13.60 5.06 8.69
CA GLN A 50 14.56 3.97 8.89
C GLN A 50 15.93 4.24 8.23
N ILE A 51 15.98 5.17 7.28
CA ILE A 51 17.18 5.47 6.49
C ILE A 51 17.62 6.94 6.56
N VAL A 52 17.00 7.75 7.42
CA VAL A 52 17.36 9.15 7.61
C VAL A 52 18.83 9.31 8.01
N ASN A 53 19.50 10.35 7.51
CA ASN A 53 20.93 10.62 7.70
C ASN A 53 21.88 9.54 7.12
N THR A 54 21.42 8.79 6.13
CA THR A 54 22.28 7.83 5.41
C THR A 54 22.60 8.26 3.99
N HIS A 55 22.36 9.54 3.65
CA HIS A 55 22.56 10.14 2.32
C HIS A 55 21.76 9.43 1.24
N ASN A 56 20.48 9.20 1.52
CA ASN A 56 19.54 8.54 0.64
C ASN A 56 18.26 9.36 0.46
N MET A 57 17.50 8.97 -0.57
CA MET A 57 16.15 9.45 -0.79
C MET A 57 15.22 8.29 -1.14
N VAL A 58 13.94 8.44 -0.80
CA VAL A 58 12.85 7.54 -1.17
C VAL A 58 12.07 8.19 -2.30
N ILE A 59 11.76 7.44 -3.34
CA ILE A 59 11.11 7.91 -4.56
C ILE A 59 9.89 7.06 -4.85
N LEU A 60 8.80 7.70 -5.26
CA LEU A 60 7.63 7.06 -5.83
C LEU A 60 7.48 7.52 -7.29
N THR A 61 7.28 6.55 -8.17
CA THR A 61 6.93 6.83 -9.57
C THR A 61 5.53 6.32 -9.91
N ASP A 62 5.00 6.78 -11.03
CA ASP A 62 3.86 6.15 -11.68
C ASP A 62 4.28 4.87 -12.44
N ALA A 63 3.33 4.24 -13.14
CA ALA A 63 3.55 3.04 -13.95
C ALA A 63 4.51 3.24 -15.13
N THR A 64 4.74 4.48 -15.56
CA THR A 64 5.62 4.85 -16.69
C THR A 64 7.02 5.25 -16.24
N GLY A 65 7.26 5.34 -14.92
CA GLY A 65 8.53 5.73 -14.34
C GLY A 65 8.70 7.23 -14.16
N VAL A 66 7.63 8.02 -14.27
CA VAL A 66 7.67 9.46 -13.93
C VAL A 66 7.60 9.60 -12.40
N ILE A 67 8.57 10.32 -11.82
CA ILE A 67 8.61 10.55 -10.38
C ILE A 67 7.43 11.45 -9.99
N VAL A 68 6.57 10.97 -9.07
CA VAL A 68 5.41 11.72 -8.56
C VAL A 68 5.62 12.25 -7.14
N HIS A 69 6.49 11.62 -6.36
CA HIS A 69 6.83 12.05 -5.00
C HIS A 69 8.24 11.62 -4.60
N SER A 70 8.89 12.40 -3.74
CA SER A 70 10.20 12.06 -3.19
C SER A 70 10.40 12.65 -1.80
N LEU A 71 11.14 11.92 -0.95
CA LEU A 71 11.60 12.33 0.38
C LEU A 71 13.08 11.98 0.49
N GLY A 72 13.91 12.82 1.09
CA GLY A 72 15.34 12.51 1.19
C GLY A 72 16.11 13.48 2.05
N ASP A 73 17.37 13.14 2.32
CA ASP A 73 18.31 13.99 3.04
C ASP A 73 18.73 15.17 2.15
N ASP A 74 18.73 16.38 2.68
CA ASP A 74 18.95 17.63 1.95
C ASP A 74 20.26 17.62 1.13
N ASP A 75 21.34 17.09 1.71
CA ASP A 75 22.64 16.99 1.06
C ASP A 75 22.66 16.01 -0.12
N PHE A 76 21.80 14.98 -0.09
CA PHE A 76 21.65 14.05 -1.20
C PHE A 76 20.72 14.62 -2.27
N LEU A 77 19.64 15.32 -1.89
CA LEU A 77 18.70 15.96 -2.82
C LEU A 77 19.41 16.95 -3.76
N GLU A 78 20.42 17.70 -3.26
CA GLU A 78 21.23 18.58 -4.12
C GLU A 78 22.01 17.80 -5.20
N LYS A 79 22.53 16.61 -4.86
CA LYS A 79 23.23 15.75 -5.81
C LYS A 79 22.26 15.09 -6.80
N ALA A 80 21.13 14.64 -6.30
CA ALA A 80 20.05 13.99 -7.08
C ALA A 80 19.53 14.94 -8.16
N ASN A 81 19.34 16.22 -7.84
CA ASN A 81 18.91 17.23 -8.79
C ASN A 81 19.87 17.42 -9.98
N LYS A 82 21.17 17.16 -9.82
CA LYS A 82 22.16 17.24 -10.90
C LYS A 82 21.96 16.20 -11.99
N VAL A 83 21.25 15.11 -11.70
CA VAL A 83 20.87 14.06 -12.64
C VAL A 83 19.36 14.02 -12.86
N ALA A 84 18.64 15.07 -12.43
CA ALA A 84 17.19 15.20 -12.52
C ALA A 84 16.43 14.03 -11.86
N LEU A 85 16.91 13.56 -10.72
CA LEU A 85 16.20 12.60 -9.88
C LEU A 85 15.23 13.37 -8.97
N GLN A 86 14.16 13.89 -9.59
CA GLN A 86 13.20 14.80 -8.95
C GLN A 86 11.79 14.63 -9.53
N PRO A 87 10.73 15.05 -8.82
CA PRO A 87 9.35 14.97 -9.31
C PRO A 87 9.17 15.61 -10.68
N GLY A 88 8.34 14.95 -11.51
CA GLY A 88 8.06 15.36 -12.89
C GLY A 88 9.03 14.84 -13.94
N VAL A 89 10.08 14.11 -13.55
CA VAL A 89 11.06 13.57 -14.50
C VAL A 89 10.87 12.06 -14.68
N ALA A 90 10.96 11.60 -15.94
CA ALA A 90 10.86 10.19 -16.28
C ALA A 90 12.19 9.45 -16.07
N TRP A 91 12.13 8.29 -15.41
CA TRP A 91 13.22 7.38 -15.17
C TRP A 91 12.95 5.99 -15.78
N SER A 92 12.25 5.94 -16.91
CA SER A 92 12.10 4.71 -17.70
C SER A 92 13.43 4.27 -18.33
N GLU A 93 13.57 2.98 -18.70
CA GLU A 93 14.75 2.51 -19.45
C GLU A 93 14.87 3.18 -20.82
N GLU A 94 13.74 3.58 -21.42
CA GLU A 94 13.73 4.28 -22.70
C GLU A 94 14.38 5.66 -22.59
N SER A 95 14.19 6.37 -21.48
CA SER A 95 14.70 7.74 -21.28
C SER A 95 16.10 7.76 -20.64
N ARG A 96 16.44 6.82 -19.77
CA ARG A 96 17.65 6.84 -18.93
C ARG A 96 18.56 5.62 -19.10
N GLY A 97 18.17 4.67 -19.95
CA GLY A 97 18.84 3.38 -20.02
C GLY A 97 18.69 2.58 -18.73
N THR A 98 19.54 1.62 -18.52
CA THR A 98 19.53 0.78 -17.32
C THR A 98 19.62 1.64 -16.06
N ASN A 99 18.58 1.56 -15.25
CA ASN A 99 18.45 2.15 -13.92
C ASN A 99 17.45 1.31 -13.11
N ALA A 100 17.44 1.43 -11.77
CA ALA A 100 16.64 0.55 -10.94
C ALA A 100 15.12 0.70 -11.19
N ILE A 101 14.62 1.93 -11.34
CA ILE A 101 13.20 2.22 -11.58
C ILE A 101 12.74 1.60 -12.90
N GLY A 102 13.40 1.97 -14.01
CA GLY A 102 13.05 1.49 -15.34
C GLY A 102 13.18 -0.02 -15.47
N THR A 103 14.23 -0.60 -14.86
CA THR A 103 14.42 -2.06 -14.85
C THR A 103 13.34 -2.77 -14.03
N ALA A 104 12.94 -2.22 -12.87
CA ALA A 104 11.85 -2.78 -12.06
C ALA A 104 10.51 -2.80 -12.82
N ILE A 105 10.23 -1.76 -13.62
CA ILE A 105 9.05 -1.70 -14.49
C ILE A 105 9.13 -2.77 -15.59
N ALA A 106 10.24 -2.83 -16.30
CA ALA A 106 10.41 -3.71 -17.46
C ALA A 106 10.40 -5.19 -17.08
N GLU A 107 11.04 -5.54 -15.96
CA GLU A 107 11.14 -6.93 -15.47
C GLU A 107 9.96 -7.32 -14.56
N LYS A 108 9.13 -6.36 -14.13
CA LYS A 108 8.08 -6.55 -13.12
C LYS A 108 8.61 -7.23 -11.85
N ALA A 109 9.83 -6.92 -11.48
CA ALA A 109 10.57 -7.53 -10.37
C ALA A 109 11.46 -6.50 -9.67
N PRO A 110 11.82 -6.69 -8.39
CA PRO A 110 12.77 -5.83 -7.72
C PRO A 110 14.11 -5.77 -8.44
N ALA A 111 14.66 -4.57 -8.57
CA ALA A 111 15.91 -4.31 -9.28
C ALA A 111 16.87 -3.50 -8.40
N LEU A 112 18.12 -3.98 -8.29
CA LEU A 112 19.25 -3.26 -7.70
C LEU A 112 20.18 -2.85 -8.84
N VAL A 113 20.50 -1.56 -8.92
CA VAL A 113 21.47 -1.03 -9.87
C VAL A 113 22.49 -0.18 -9.10
N HIS A 114 23.75 -0.56 -9.16
CA HIS A 114 24.83 0.04 -8.38
C HIS A 114 25.92 0.58 -9.29
N ALA A 115 26.33 1.82 -9.06
CA ALA A 115 27.46 2.46 -9.70
C ALA A 115 27.45 2.31 -11.24
N ASP A 116 28.49 1.72 -11.81
CA ASP A 116 28.69 1.50 -13.24
C ASP A 116 27.69 0.54 -13.90
N GLN A 117 26.83 -0.09 -13.13
CA GLN A 117 25.68 -0.81 -13.66
C GLN A 117 24.61 0.11 -14.25
N HIS A 118 24.58 1.41 -13.88
CA HIS A 118 23.76 2.39 -14.57
C HIS A 118 24.28 2.61 -15.99
N TYR A 119 23.36 2.67 -16.95
CA TYR A 119 23.75 2.84 -18.36
C TYR A 119 24.39 4.19 -18.64
N LEU A 120 23.85 5.26 -18.08
CA LEU A 120 24.40 6.62 -18.25
C LEU A 120 25.53 6.87 -17.23
N ALA A 121 26.71 7.28 -17.74
CA ALA A 121 27.87 7.57 -16.90
C ALA A 121 27.59 8.66 -15.84
N ALA A 122 26.70 9.60 -16.15
CA ALA A 122 26.27 10.64 -15.18
C ALA A 122 25.62 10.05 -13.91
N ASN A 123 25.08 8.83 -13.97
CA ASN A 123 24.41 8.15 -12.86
C ASN A 123 25.31 7.19 -12.08
N HIS A 124 26.60 7.05 -12.44
CA HIS A 124 27.50 6.10 -11.80
C HIS A 124 27.77 6.39 -10.32
N PHE A 125 27.45 7.57 -9.82
CA PHE A 125 27.59 7.87 -8.39
C PHE A 125 26.42 7.32 -7.55
N LEU A 126 25.37 6.78 -8.18
CA LEU A 126 24.16 6.28 -7.53
C LEU A 126 24.28 4.80 -7.16
N THR A 127 23.57 4.44 -6.11
CA THR A 127 23.10 3.09 -5.81
C THR A 127 21.60 3.14 -5.60
N CYS A 128 20.85 2.34 -6.34
CA CYS A 128 19.40 2.41 -6.38
C CYS A 128 18.79 1.02 -6.15
N SER A 129 17.81 0.95 -5.26
CA SER A 129 17.04 -0.26 -4.95
C SER A 129 15.58 0.02 -5.21
N ALA A 130 15.01 -0.59 -6.24
CA ALA A 130 13.63 -0.38 -6.67
C ALA A 130 12.79 -1.65 -6.56
N ALA A 131 11.53 -1.50 -6.16
CA ALA A 131 10.53 -2.57 -6.20
C ALA A 131 9.25 -2.06 -6.87
N PRO A 132 8.70 -2.83 -7.85
CA PRO A 132 7.43 -2.48 -8.44
C PRO A 132 6.31 -2.64 -7.43
N ILE A 133 5.33 -1.74 -7.51
CA ILE A 133 4.05 -1.80 -6.80
C ILE A 133 3.03 -2.28 -7.81
N THR A 134 2.34 -3.38 -7.50
CA THR A 134 1.37 -4.00 -8.41
C THR A 134 -0.05 -3.87 -7.90
N ASP A 135 -1.00 -3.77 -8.82
CA ASP A 135 -2.42 -3.84 -8.51
C ASP A 135 -2.87 -5.30 -8.26
N HIS A 136 -4.15 -5.46 -7.95
CA HIS A 136 -4.79 -6.74 -7.74
C HIS A 136 -4.83 -7.65 -8.98
N GLN A 137 -4.49 -7.16 -10.17
CA GLN A 137 -4.40 -7.90 -11.43
C GLN A 137 -2.95 -8.22 -11.80
N GLY A 138 -1.97 -7.74 -11.03
CA GLY A 138 -0.54 -7.91 -11.30
C GLY A 138 0.03 -6.90 -12.29
N ASN A 139 -0.68 -5.80 -12.59
CA ASN A 139 -0.14 -4.71 -13.40
C ASN A 139 0.70 -3.79 -12.50
N VAL A 140 1.84 -3.33 -13.00
CA VAL A 140 2.65 -2.33 -12.30
C VAL A 140 1.90 -1.00 -12.32
N VAL A 141 1.60 -0.45 -11.14
CA VAL A 141 0.94 0.86 -10.96
C VAL A 141 1.92 1.94 -10.55
N GLY A 142 3.11 1.56 -10.13
CA GLY A 142 4.19 2.47 -9.76
C GLY A 142 5.42 1.71 -9.31
N VAL A 143 6.45 2.45 -8.92
CA VAL A 143 7.69 1.87 -8.34
C VAL A 143 8.06 2.65 -7.10
N LEU A 144 8.42 1.93 -6.05
CA LEU A 144 9.09 2.47 -4.87
C LEU A 144 10.58 2.23 -5.02
N ASP A 145 11.37 3.30 -4.90
CA ASP A 145 12.83 3.24 -5.01
C ASP A 145 13.50 3.95 -3.83
N VAL A 146 14.64 3.43 -3.41
CA VAL A 146 15.60 4.11 -2.54
C VAL A 146 16.88 4.29 -3.32
N SER A 147 17.23 5.55 -3.56
CA SER A 147 18.46 5.97 -4.24
C SER A 147 19.38 6.68 -3.27
N GLY A 148 20.68 6.39 -3.35
CA GLY A 148 21.71 6.99 -2.53
C GLY A 148 23.05 7.10 -3.23
N ASP A 149 24.05 7.65 -2.52
CA ASP A 149 25.44 7.67 -2.98
C ASP A 149 25.98 6.23 -2.99
N GLN A 150 26.68 5.83 -4.07
CA GLN A 150 27.24 4.48 -4.20
C GLN A 150 28.13 4.06 -3.02
N ARG A 151 28.74 5.04 -2.31
CA ARG A 151 29.58 4.80 -1.13
C ARG A 151 28.76 4.45 0.11
N SER A 152 27.45 4.74 0.09
CA SER A 152 26.50 4.46 1.17
C SER A 152 25.65 3.20 0.87
N PHE A 153 26.21 2.24 0.15
CA PHE A 153 25.50 1.01 -0.18
C PHE A 153 25.23 0.14 1.06
N HIS A 154 23.99 -0.17 1.29
CA HIS A 154 23.52 -1.07 2.37
C HIS A 154 22.76 -2.26 1.81
N LYS A 155 23.25 -3.48 2.10
CA LYS A 155 22.64 -4.75 1.61
C LYS A 155 21.16 -4.92 2.01
N HIS A 156 20.74 -4.29 3.13
CA HIS A 156 19.38 -4.43 3.65
C HIS A 156 18.36 -3.46 3.01
N THR A 157 18.83 -2.43 2.28
CA THR A 157 17.93 -1.44 1.65
C THR A 157 16.89 -2.09 0.75
N MET A 158 17.30 -3.05 -0.08
CA MET A 158 16.38 -3.78 -0.96
C MET A 158 15.28 -4.52 -0.17
N ALA A 159 15.60 -5.08 1.00
CA ALA A 159 14.59 -5.75 1.82
C ALA A 159 13.56 -4.76 2.37
N LEU A 160 14.00 -3.58 2.83
CA LEU A 160 13.12 -2.51 3.31
C LEU A 160 12.21 -2.00 2.19
N VAL A 161 12.76 -1.75 1.00
CA VAL A 161 11.99 -1.30 -0.17
C VAL A 161 10.92 -2.33 -0.56
N ARG A 162 11.29 -3.61 -0.63
CA ARG A 162 10.33 -4.69 -0.94
C ARG A 162 9.21 -4.82 0.09
N MET A 163 9.54 -4.71 1.38
CA MET A 163 8.54 -4.76 2.46
C MET A 163 7.60 -3.56 2.38
N SER A 164 8.12 -2.37 2.13
CA SER A 164 7.31 -1.16 1.98
C SER A 164 6.43 -1.21 0.73
N ALA A 165 6.94 -1.70 -0.40
CA ALA A 165 6.13 -1.90 -1.60
C ALA A 165 4.98 -2.89 -1.36
N LEU A 166 5.24 -4.02 -0.67
CA LEU A 166 4.20 -4.99 -0.30
C LEU A 166 3.15 -4.39 0.65
N MET A 167 3.58 -3.52 1.59
CA MET A 167 2.65 -2.78 2.46
C MET A 167 1.72 -1.89 1.65
N ILE A 168 2.27 -1.15 0.67
CA ILE A 168 1.48 -0.31 -0.23
C ILE A 168 0.50 -1.16 -1.06
N GLU A 169 0.96 -2.28 -1.63
CA GLU A 169 0.11 -3.22 -2.38
C GLU A 169 -1.09 -3.71 -1.55
N ASN A 170 -0.85 -4.12 -0.29
CA ASN A 170 -1.92 -4.58 0.60
C ASN A 170 -2.92 -3.47 0.94
N GLN A 171 -2.46 -2.23 1.11
CA GLN A 171 -3.35 -1.08 1.36
C GLN A 171 -4.16 -0.72 0.12
N LEU A 172 -3.55 -0.71 -1.07
CA LEU A 172 -4.24 -0.51 -2.35
C LEU A 172 -5.30 -1.58 -2.58
N PHE A 173 -4.95 -2.84 -2.32
CA PHE A 173 -5.88 -3.96 -2.42
C PHE A 173 -7.12 -3.73 -1.54
N SER A 174 -6.90 -3.40 -0.27
CA SER A 174 -7.99 -3.15 0.68
C SER A 174 -8.85 -1.93 0.30
N ALA A 175 -8.28 -0.93 -0.37
CA ALA A 175 -9.01 0.26 -0.81
C ALA A 175 -9.80 0.04 -2.11
N THR A 176 -9.40 -0.94 -2.93
CA THR A 176 -10.02 -1.19 -4.24
C THR A 176 -11.41 -1.82 -4.13
N PHE A 177 -11.66 -2.61 -3.08
CA PHE A 177 -12.90 -3.38 -2.93
C PHE A 177 -13.78 -2.80 -1.83
N GLU A 178 -14.52 -1.71 -2.14
CA GLU A 178 -15.34 -0.97 -1.16
C GLU A 178 -16.60 -1.73 -0.74
N GLU A 179 -17.25 -2.48 -1.66
CA GLU A 179 -18.48 -3.25 -1.40
C GLU A 179 -18.19 -4.75 -1.45
N ALA A 180 -17.29 -5.22 -0.61
CA ALA A 180 -16.83 -6.59 -0.63
C ALA A 180 -16.77 -7.22 0.77
N VAL A 181 -16.79 -8.55 0.78
CA VAL A 181 -16.37 -9.38 1.90
C VAL A 181 -14.88 -9.65 1.71
N THR A 182 -14.04 -9.03 2.50
CA THR A 182 -12.58 -9.25 2.45
C THR A 182 -12.15 -10.14 3.59
N LEU A 183 -11.51 -11.25 3.27
CA LEU A 183 -10.96 -12.23 4.21
C LEU A 183 -9.45 -12.05 4.31
N HIS A 184 -8.96 -11.78 5.52
CA HIS A 184 -7.55 -11.86 5.90
C HIS A 184 -7.30 -13.22 6.52
N PHE A 185 -6.39 -14.02 5.99
CA PHE A 185 -6.21 -15.42 6.43
C PHE A 185 -4.76 -15.87 6.39
N HIS A 186 -4.45 -16.84 7.26
CA HIS A 186 -3.16 -17.52 7.27
C HIS A 186 -3.29 -18.87 8.00
N ALA A 187 -2.39 -19.83 7.69
CA ALA A 187 -2.32 -21.12 8.39
C ALA A 187 -1.94 -20.96 9.88
N ARG A 188 -1.32 -19.86 10.26
CA ARG A 188 -0.98 -19.49 11.63
C ARG A 188 -1.66 -18.19 12.01
N PRO A 189 -2.43 -18.12 13.10
CA PRO A 189 -3.19 -16.95 13.49
C PRO A 189 -2.31 -15.70 13.77
N GLU A 190 -1.05 -15.90 14.18
CA GLU A 190 -0.10 -14.83 14.49
C GLU A 190 0.29 -14.00 13.29
N PHE A 191 0.11 -14.51 12.07
CA PHE A 191 0.43 -13.81 10.84
C PHE A 191 -0.74 -13.01 10.26
N ILE A 192 -1.95 -13.11 10.84
CA ILE A 192 -3.09 -12.28 10.44
C ILE A 192 -2.82 -10.83 10.91
N GLY A 193 -2.97 -9.85 10.01
CA GLY A 193 -2.61 -8.45 10.24
C GLY A 193 -1.13 -8.13 10.01
N THR A 194 -0.35 -9.07 9.47
CA THR A 194 1.04 -8.86 9.08
C THR A 194 1.20 -8.88 7.55
N LEU A 195 2.39 -8.52 7.06
CA LEU A 195 2.70 -8.59 5.62
C LEU A 195 2.67 -10.01 5.04
N MET A 196 2.59 -11.04 5.89
CA MET A 196 2.57 -12.44 5.47
C MET A 196 1.16 -12.98 5.25
N GLU A 197 0.11 -12.23 5.65
CA GLU A 197 -1.27 -12.68 5.49
C GLU A 197 -1.71 -12.80 4.04
N GLY A 198 -2.53 -13.79 3.75
CA GLY A 198 -3.34 -13.82 2.54
C GLY A 198 -4.54 -12.90 2.68
N ILE A 199 -4.83 -12.11 1.66
CA ILE A 199 -6.04 -11.28 1.58
C ILE A 199 -6.80 -11.74 0.34
N ALA A 200 -8.10 -12.03 0.50
CA ALA A 200 -8.98 -12.37 -0.63
C ALA A 200 -10.32 -11.64 -0.48
N SER A 201 -10.79 -11.06 -1.57
CA SER A 201 -12.05 -10.31 -1.62
C SER A 201 -13.10 -11.05 -2.45
N PHE A 202 -14.35 -10.98 -1.98
CA PHE A 202 -15.51 -11.64 -2.55
C PHE A 202 -16.68 -10.66 -2.65
N THR A 203 -17.53 -10.85 -3.64
CA THR A 203 -18.82 -10.14 -3.67
C THR A 203 -19.65 -10.50 -2.42
N PRO A 204 -20.67 -9.70 -2.06
CA PRO A 204 -21.58 -10.06 -0.96
C PRO A 204 -22.23 -11.46 -1.12
N GLY A 205 -22.41 -11.92 -2.36
CA GLY A 205 -22.91 -13.27 -2.68
C GLY A 205 -21.84 -14.37 -2.65
N GLY A 206 -20.58 -14.03 -2.30
CA GLY A 206 -19.47 -14.97 -2.12
C GLY A 206 -18.73 -15.35 -3.40
N ARG A 207 -18.94 -14.67 -4.55
CA ARG A 207 -18.14 -14.90 -5.76
C ARG A 207 -16.75 -14.26 -5.59
N PHE A 208 -15.69 -14.97 -5.95
CA PHE A 208 -14.32 -14.46 -5.90
C PHE A 208 -14.15 -13.19 -6.76
N LEU A 209 -13.47 -12.19 -6.22
CA LEU A 209 -13.10 -10.96 -6.90
C LEU A 209 -11.59 -10.91 -7.15
N SER A 210 -10.80 -11.04 -6.09
CA SER A 210 -9.34 -11.03 -6.19
C SER A 210 -8.68 -11.53 -4.90
N ALA A 211 -7.36 -11.75 -4.96
CA ALA A 211 -6.52 -12.01 -3.81
C ALA A 211 -5.16 -11.32 -3.97
N ASN A 212 -4.52 -10.95 -2.84
CA ASN A 212 -3.16 -10.46 -2.85
C ASN A 212 -2.18 -11.61 -3.18
N ARG A 213 -0.91 -11.29 -3.41
CA ARG A 213 0.13 -12.28 -3.76
C ARG A 213 0.21 -13.43 -2.76
N ASN A 214 0.17 -13.15 -1.45
CA ASN A 214 0.21 -14.18 -0.41
C ASN A 214 -1.07 -15.02 -0.39
N GLY A 215 -2.23 -14.41 -0.67
CA GLY A 215 -3.49 -15.11 -0.81
C GLY A 215 -3.47 -16.09 -1.98
N LEU A 216 -2.99 -15.67 -3.15
CA LEU A 216 -2.80 -16.56 -4.31
C LEU A 216 -1.87 -17.73 -3.99
N PHE A 217 -0.75 -17.45 -3.33
CA PHE A 217 0.20 -18.47 -2.91
C PHE A 217 -0.42 -19.49 -1.93
N GLN A 218 -1.14 -19.02 -0.91
CA GLN A 218 -1.76 -19.89 0.10
C GLN A 218 -2.93 -20.70 -0.48
N LEU A 219 -3.70 -20.13 -1.41
CA LEU A 219 -4.77 -20.84 -2.12
C LEU A 219 -4.24 -21.87 -3.11
N GLY A 220 -2.98 -21.73 -3.56
CA GLY A 220 -2.31 -22.67 -4.48
C GLY A 220 -2.91 -22.68 -5.89
N LEU A 221 -3.64 -21.63 -6.28
CA LEU A 221 -4.32 -21.50 -7.56
C LEU A 221 -3.90 -20.21 -8.26
N SER A 222 -3.87 -20.22 -9.59
CA SER A 222 -3.67 -19.02 -10.37
C SER A 222 -4.88 -18.08 -10.28
N PHE A 223 -4.66 -16.80 -10.50
CA PHE A 223 -5.74 -15.80 -10.50
C PHE A 223 -6.89 -16.19 -11.45
N ASN A 224 -6.56 -16.65 -12.65
CA ASN A 224 -7.56 -17.06 -13.66
C ASN A 224 -8.38 -18.27 -13.19
N ALA A 225 -7.75 -19.24 -12.53
CA ALA A 225 -8.45 -20.41 -11.98
C ALA A 225 -9.43 -19.97 -10.86
N LEU A 226 -9.02 -19.02 -10.01
CA LEU A 226 -9.84 -18.53 -8.91
C LEU A 226 -11.09 -17.77 -9.37
N GLN A 227 -11.13 -17.21 -10.55
CA GLN A 227 -12.28 -16.47 -11.10
C GLN A 227 -13.58 -17.30 -11.17
N SER A 228 -13.47 -18.63 -11.30
CA SER A 228 -14.62 -19.54 -11.30
C SER A 228 -15.06 -20.00 -9.89
N HIS A 229 -14.29 -19.61 -8.86
CA HIS A 229 -14.53 -20.05 -7.49
C HIS A 229 -15.45 -19.11 -6.71
N THR A 230 -16.01 -19.67 -5.65
CA THR A 230 -16.80 -18.94 -4.65
C THR A 230 -16.13 -19.09 -3.28
N PHE A 231 -16.55 -18.27 -2.32
CA PHE A 231 -16.09 -18.39 -0.95
C PHE A 231 -16.29 -19.82 -0.41
N SER A 232 -17.44 -20.41 -0.68
CA SER A 232 -17.76 -21.77 -0.21
C SER A 232 -16.89 -22.84 -0.87
N SER A 233 -16.55 -22.71 -2.14
CA SER A 233 -15.67 -23.68 -2.81
C SER A 233 -14.21 -23.56 -2.37
N LEU A 234 -13.76 -22.38 -1.88
CA LEU A 234 -12.40 -22.16 -1.43
C LEU A 234 -12.18 -22.42 0.06
N PHE A 235 -13.22 -22.21 0.89
CA PHE A 235 -13.07 -22.27 2.35
C PHE A 235 -14.01 -23.25 3.04
N GLY A 236 -14.78 -24.05 2.29
CA GLY A 236 -15.61 -25.11 2.81
C GLY A 236 -16.84 -24.65 3.61
N MET A 237 -17.16 -23.34 3.60
CA MET A 237 -18.34 -22.81 4.30
C MET A 237 -19.04 -21.73 3.45
N PRO A 238 -20.35 -21.54 3.58
CA PRO A 238 -21.06 -20.51 2.85
C PRO A 238 -20.68 -19.11 3.35
N VAL A 239 -20.71 -18.11 2.47
CA VAL A 239 -20.42 -16.71 2.85
C VAL A 239 -21.40 -16.18 3.91
N SER A 240 -22.63 -16.69 3.97
CA SER A 240 -23.61 -16.36 5.01
C SER A 240 -23.11 -16.66 6.43
N ALA A 241 -22.29 -17.69 6.59
CA ALA A 241 -21.69 -18.01 7.89
C ALA A 241 -20.74 -16.90 8.41
N ILE A 242 -20.15 -16.10 7.51
CA ILE A 242 -19.40 -14.90 7.90
C ILE A 242 -20.34 -13.86 8.51
N TYR A 243 -21.49 -13.60 7.88
CA TYR A 243 -22.47 -12.63 8.38
C TYR A 243 -23.00 -13.05 9.75
N ASP A 244 -23.29 -14.35 9.94
CA ASP A 244 -23.76 -14.88 11.21
C ASP A 244 -22.70 -14.80 12.29
N HIS A 245 -21.42 -15.09 11.95
CA HIS A 245 -20.28 -14.95 12.87
C HIS A 245 -20.12 -13.50 13.38
N TYR A 246 -20.31 -12.51 12.51
CA TYR A 246 -20.18 -11.08 12.88
C TYR A 246 -21.41 -10.49 13.58
N ARG A 247 -22.50 -11.23 13.68
CA ARG A 247 -23.64 -10.89 14.57
C ARG A 247 -23.36 -11.20 16.04
N THR A 248 -22.33 -11.95 16.35
CA THR A 248 -21.94 -12.25 17.73
C THR A 248 -21.24 -11.06 18.36
N ALA A 249 -21.37 -10.88 19.69
CA ALA A 249 -20.85 -9.72 20.42
C ALA A 249 -19.32 -9.60 20.41
N ALA A 250 -18.59 -10.71 20.19
CA ALA A 250 -17.13 -10.75 20.13
C ALA A 250 -16.70 -11.82 19.10
N PRO A 251 -16.67 -11.49 17.79
CA PRO A 251 -16.28 -12.45 16.79
C PRO A 251 -14.80 -12.78 16.92
N GLY A 252 -14.48 -14.06 17.17
CA GLY A 252 -13.12 -14.58 17.13
C GLY A 252 -12.59 -14.77 15.72
N LEU A 253 -11.49 -15.51 15.57
CA LEU A 253 -11.02 -15.92 14.26
C LEU A 253 -11.90 -17.04 13.70
N LEU A 254 -12.18 -16.97 12.40
CA LEU A 254 -12.82 -18.03 11.64
C LEU A 254 -11.86 -19.21 11.47
N ASN A 255 -12.35 -20.44 11.67
CA ASN A 255 -11.61 -21.65 11.31
C ASN A 255 -12.08 -22.14 9.94
N LEU A 256 -11.20 -22.13 8.97
CA LEU A 256 -11.49 -22.41 7.58
C LEU A 256 -10.64 -23.56 7.07
N CYS A 257 -11.11 -24.27 6.04
CA CYS A 257 -10.37 -25.36 5.42
C CYS A 257 -10.23 -25.09 3.93
N LEU A 258 -8.99 -25.05 3.44
CA LEU A 258 -8.72 -24.92 2.02
C LEU A 258 -9.02 -26.23 1.28
N PRO A 259 -9.24 -26.21 -0.05
CA PRO A 259 -9.44 -27.43 -0.85
C PRO A 259 -8.29 -28.42 -0.75
N SER A 260 -7.08 -27.95 -0.44
CA SER A 260 -5.90 -28.78 -0.18
C SER A 260 -5.96 -29.52 1.15
N GLY A 261 -6.97 -29.32 2.00
CA GLY A 261 -7.07 -29.84 3.35
C GLY A 261 -6.32 -29.05 4.42
N VAL A 262 -5.61 -27.99 4.04
CA VAL A 262 -4.89 -27.12 4.97
C VAL A 262 -5.89 -26.28 5.76
N ARG A 263 -5.79 -26.30 7.10
CA ARG A 263 -6.57 -25.41 7.98
C ARG A 263 -5.93 -24.02 7.98
N VAL A 264 -6.77 -23.00 7.86
CA VAL A 264 -6.37 -21.60 7.98
C VAL A 264 -7.29 -20.87 8.95
N PHE A 265 -6.74 -19.88 9.61
CA PHE A 265 -7.49 -18.93 10.43
C PHE A 265 -7.80 -17.71 9.60
N GLY A 266 -8.96 -17.08 9.83
CA GLY A 266 -9.37 -15.92 9.06
C GLY A 266 -10.06 -14.87 9.90
N ARG A 267 -9.94 -13.61 9.45
CA ARG A 267 -10.71 -12.46 9.93
C ARG A 267 -11.34 -11.81 8.71
N ALA A 268 -12.66 -11.73 8.67
CA ALA A 268 -13.33 -11.04 7.60
C ALA A 268 -13.57 -9.56 7.94
N GLN A 269 -13.51 -8.72 6.92
CA GLN A 269 -13.97 -7.32 6.96
C GLN A 269 -15.16 -7.21 6.03
N LEU A 270 -16.25 -6.68 6.56
CA LEU A 270 -17.50 -6.46 5.80
C LEU A 270 -17.58 -4.96 5.50
N ARG A 271 -17.33 -4.60 4.26
CA ARG A 271 -17.58 -3.25 3.75
C ARG A 271 -18.82 -3.32 2.86
N LEU A 272 -20.00 -3.21 3.46
CA LEU A 272 -21.28 -3.29 2.76
C LEU A 272 -21.98 -1.95 2.82
N SER A 273 -22.59 -1.52 1.71
CA SER A 273 -23.51 -0.38 1.71
C SER A 273 -24.67 -0.64 2.67
N ARG A 274 -25.25 0.42 3.24
CA ARG A 274 -26.38 0.30 4.18
C ARG A 274 -27.56 -0.47 3.59
N GLU A 275 -27.79 -0.40 2.27
CA GLU A 275 -28.84 -1.13 1.58
C GLU A 275 -28.61 -2.65 1.59
N VAL A 276 -27.37 -3.10 1.37
CA VAL A 276 -27.01 -4.53 1.40
C VAL A 276 -27.08 -5.09 2.83
N GLN A 277 -26.74 -4.28 3.83
CA GLN A 277 -26.89 -4.65 5.25
C GLN A 277 -28.34 -4.89 5.63
N ALA A 278 -29.29 -4.11 5.11
CA ALA A 278 -30.74 -4.28 5.37
C ALA A 278 -31.30 -5.59 4.80
N ILE A 279 -30.83 -6.02 3.62
CA ILE A 279 -31.22 -7.29 3.00
C ILE A 279 -30.65 -8.48 3.77
N SER A 280 -29.40 -8.38 4.27
CA SER A 280 -28.73 -9.45 5.01
C SER A 280 -29.27 -9.64 6.43
N THR A 281 -29.94 -8.63 7.01
CA THR A 281 -30.44 -8.68 8.38
C THR A 281 -31.89 -9.17 8.52
N GLY A 282 -32.61 -9.42 7.43
CA GLY A 282 -33.97 -10.02 7.47
C GLY A 282 -34.93 -9.31 8.45
N GLY A 283 -34.75 -8.01 8.67
CA GLY A 283 -35.46 -7.28 9.71
C GLY A 283 -36.57 -6.42 9.14
N GLU A 284 -37.76 -6.59 9.69
CA GLU A 284 -38.95 -5.80 9.47
C GLU A 284 -38.67 -4.29 9.49
N ARG A 285 -39.17 -3.58 8.49
CA ARG A 285 -39.26 -2.13 8.48
C ARG A 285 -40.06 -1.66 9.71
N PRO A 286 -39.55 -0.80 10.58
CA PRO A 286 -40.39 -0.14 11.55
C PRO A 286 -41.36 0.78 10.82
N ALA A 287 -42.66 0.58 11.08
CA ALA A 287 -43.74 1.42 10.56
C ALA A 287 -43.51 2.88 10.97
N ALA A 288 -43.66 3.78 10.00
CA ALA A 288 -43.58 5.21 10.21
C ALA A 288 -44.74 5.67 11.12
N HIS A 289 -44.42 6.25 12.27
CA HIS A 289 -45.37 7.04 13.04
C HIS A 289 -45.35 8.50 12.58
N PRO A 290 -46.49 9.16 12.49
CA PRO A 290 -46.59 10.53 11.97
C PRO A 290 -46.11 11.56 12.99
N ALA A 291 -45.57 12.65 12.45
CA ALA A 291 -44.99 13.80 13.10
C ALA A 291 -45.92 14.48 14.13
N ALA A 292 -45.36 14.84 15.28
CA ALA A 292 -45.89 15.89 16.14
C ALA A 292 -44.87 17.03 16.23
N ALA A 293 -45.42 18.24 16.21
CA ALA A 293 -44.76 19.52 15.94
C ALA A 293 -43.80 20.06 17.02
N ALA A 294 -42.80 20.73 16.54
CA ALA A 294 -42.12 21.94 17.01
C ALA A 294 -42.13 22.35 18.45
N ALA A 295 -40.96 22.48 19.07
CA ALA A 295 -40.61 23.51 20.02
C ALA A 295 -39.15 23.90 19.90
N ALA A 296 -38.90 25.21 20.00
CA ALA A 296 -37.66 25.92 19.66
C ALA A 296 -36.43 25.55 20.51
N ALA A 297 -35.27 25.59 19.88
CA ALA A 297 -33.95 25.45 20.48
C ALA A 297 -33.45 26.78 21.14
N PRO A 298 -32.62 26.71 22.17
CA PRO A 298 -31.66 27.76 22.47
C PRO A 298 -30.27 27.40 21.96
N SER A 299 -29.55 28.41 21.47
CA SER A 299 -28.20 28.35 20.90
C SER A 299 -27.14 27.84 21.91
N PRO A 300 -26.14 27.06 21.46
CA PRO A 300 -25.05 26.66 22.34
C PRO A 300 -23.91 27.67 22.34
N SER A 301 -23.47 27.99 23.57
CA SER A 301 -22.27 28.75 23.89
C SER A 301 -21.01 27.96 23.55
N GLN A 302 -20.00 28.70 23.08
CA GLN A 302 -18.66 28.23 22.82
C GLN A 302 -17.95 27.74 24.11
N ALA A 303 -17.81 26.45 24.29
CA ALA A 303 -16.80 25.84 25.17
C ALA A 303 -16.66 24.36 24.82
N GLY A 304 -15.60 23.94 24.15
CA GLY A 304 -15.38 22.52 23.92
C GLY A 304 -14.32 22.12 22.89
N HIS A 305 -13.29 22.92 22.63
CA HIS A 305 -12.24 22.54 21.63
C HIS A 305 -11.00 21.85 22.21
N ASN A 306 -10.90 21.66 23.54
CA ASN A 306 -9.70 21.07 24.16
C ASN A 306 -9.83 19.62 24.67
N ALA A 307 -11.01 19.01 24.60
CA ALA A 307 -11.20 17.66 25.18
C ALA A 307 -10.85 16.47 24.27
N ARG A 308 -10.62 16.69 22.97
CA ARG A 308 -10.36 15.58 22.02
C ARG A 308 -8.88 15.21 21.82
N ARG A 309 -7.93 16.01 22.32
CA ARG A 309 -6.48 15.71 22.19
C ARG A 309 -5.91 14.82 23.31
N LEU A 310 -6.61 14.63 24.41
CA LEU A 310 -6.10 13.90 25.59
C LEU A 310 -6.49 12.42 25.66
N SER A 311 -7.36 11.91 24.76
CA SER A 311 -7.78 10.50 24.80
C SER A 311 -6.74 9.52 24.23
N GLY A 312 -5.77 9.99 23.45
CA GLY A 312 -4.72 9.14 22.85
C GLY A 312 -3.66 8.66 23.86
N LEU A 313 -3.38 9.45 24.89
CA LEU A 313 -2.32 9.11 25.87
C LEU A 313 -2.70 7.95 26.82
N ARG A 314 -4.00 7.71 27.03
CA ARG A 314 -4.48 6.59 27.88
C ARG A 314 -4.17 5.20 27.31
N TYR A 315 -3.96 5.09 25.99
CA TYR A 315 -3.58 3.83 25.34
C TYR A 315 -2.09 3.50 25.45
N LEU A 316 -1.26 4.45 25.92
CA LEU A 316 0.18 4.27 26.14
C LEU A 316 0.50 3.83 27.58
N ASN A 317 -0.49 3.71 28.44
CA ASN A 317 -0.27 3.24 29.81
C ASN A 317 -0.09 1.72 29.84
N THR A 318 1.16 1.28 29.78
CA THR A 318 1.58 -0.13 29.82
C THR A 318 1.69 -0.65 31.27
N GLY A 319 1.33 0.13 32.28
CA GLY A 319 1.54 -0.22 33.69
C GLY A 319 2.98 0.00 34.19
N ASP A 320 3.84 0.62 33.38
CA ASP A 320 5.21 0.97 33.77
C ASP A 320 5.20 2.27 34.60
N PRO A 321 5.75 2.28 35.84
CA PRO A 321 5.80 3.45 36.72
C PRO A 321 6.50 4.67 36.11
N GLN A 322 7.46 4.48 35.19
CA GLN A 322 8.14 5.58 34.49
C GLN A 322 7.25 6.22 33.43
N MET A 323 6.39 5.43 32.78
CA MET A 323 5.44 5.93 31.79
C MET A 323 4.29 6.70 32.47
N GLU A 324 3.83 6.27 33.64
CA GLU A 324 2.84 7.02 34.43
C GLU A 324 3.36 8.40 34.86
N GLN A 325 4.64 8.51 35.27
CA GLN A 325 5.26 9.78 35.60
C GLN A 325 5.39 10.73 34.39
N LEU A 326 5.63 10.21 33.19
CA LEU A 326 5.67 10.97 31.95
C LEU A 326 4.27 11.47 31.55
N ILE A 327 3.25 10.65 31.63
CA ILE A 327 1.86 10.99 31.31
C ILE A 327 1.36 12.08 32.28
N ASN A 328 1.71 12.02 33.55
CA ASN A 328 1.34 13.01 34.56
C ASN A 328 2.11 14.34 34.46
N LYS A 329 3.24 14.38 33.73
CA LYS A 329 3.98 15.64 33.46
C LYS A 329 3.48 16.38 32.23
N VAL A 330 2.70 15.73 31.37
CA VAL A 330 2.18 16.30 30.10
C VAL A 330 0.71 16.73 30.24
N ASN A 331 0.03 16.31 31.31
CA ASN A 331 -1.27 16.82 31.76
C ASN A 331 -1.08 18.00 32.72
#